data_d35f3e2095c6761e85620fffadfd61b5
#
_entry.id   d35f3e2095c6761e85620fffadfd61b5
#
_cell.length_a   1.000
_cell.length_b   1.000
_cell.length_c   1.000
_cell.angle_alpha   90.00
_cell.angle_beta   90.00
_cell.angle_gamma   90.00
#
_symmetry.space_group_name_H-M   'P 1'
#
loop_
_entity.id
_entity.type
_entity.pdbx_description
1 polymer ?
#
loop_
_entity_poly.entity_id
_entity_poly.type
_entity_poly.pdbx_seq_one_letter_code
_entity_poly.pdbx_strand_id
1 'polypeptide(L)'
;YLNLFNDVAHTTIAPTIGYAPVPGQLPQLGGGSIGMSRYSKKKKQVEQFFHWLYSDEISRHLVLLGGNSAWSGICHDQNVLNLYPWFNLLNEKGMTGIRESQGSKGESFNLRQAEIIIGQGVTNAINGIMDVTQAVEYINARIRNETGA
;
A
#
# COMPACT_ATOMS: atom_id res chain seq x y z
N TYR A 1 8.25 2.75 -2.56
CA TYR A 1 9.39 2.83 -1.61
C TYR A 1 10.03 1.47 -1.31
N LEU A 2 9.33 0.34 -1.44
CA LEU A 2 9.88 -0.99 -1.13
C LEU A 2 11.11 -1.34 -1.99
N ASN A 3 11.17 -0.88 -3.22
CA ASN A 3 12.32 -1.04 -4.10
C ASN A 3 13.59 -0.38 -3.55
N LEU A 4 13.48 0.72 -2.80
CA LEU A 4 14.64 1.39 -2.18
C LEU A 4 15.28 0.54 -1.08
N PHE A 5 14.50 -0.26 -0.38
CA PHE A 5 15.02 -1.15 0.66
C PHE A 5 15.86 -2.29 0.09
N ASN A 6 15.64 -2.69 -1.15
CA ASN A 6 16.40 -3.73 -1.84
C ASN A 6 17.55 -3.19 -2.69
N ASP A 7 17.68 -1.88 -2.79
CA ASP A 7 18.76 -1.25 -3.55
C ASP A 7 20.01 -1.15 -2.71
N VAL A 8 20.94 -2.08 -2.94
CA VAL A 8 22.21 -2.16 -2.21
C VAL A 8 23.11 -0.91 -2.40
N ALA A 9 22.84 -0.08 -3.40
CA ALA A 9 23.53 1.19 -3.58
C ALA A 9 23.04 2.27 -2.62
N HIS A 10 21.82 2.12 -2.09
CA HIS A 10 21.17 3.10 -1.22
C HIS A 10 20.91 2.60 0.21
N THR A 11 21.07 1.28 0.46
CA THR A 11 20.86 0.72 1.79
C THR A 11 21.79 -0.43 2.10
N THR A 12 22.23 -0.51 3.34
CA THR A 12 23.04 -1.63 3.85
C THR A 12 22.20 -2.72 4.51
N ILE A 13 20.90 -2.49 4.69
CA ILE A 13 20.01 -3.42 5.39
C ILE A 13 19.28 -4.39 4.45
N ALA A 14 19.42 -4.24 3.13
CA ALA A 14 18.73 -5.08 2.14
C ALA A 14 18.80 -6.59 2.44
N PRO A 15 19.95 -7.17 2.83
CA PRO A 15 20.05 -8.61 3.13
C PRO A 15 19.32 -9.05 4.40
N THR A 16 18.93 -8.10 5.26
CA THR A 16 18.32 -8.37 6.56
C THR A 16 16.82 -8.09 6.60
N ILE A 17 16.24 -7.61 5.47
CA ILE A 17 14.82 -7.27 5.41
C ILE A 17 14.00 -8.53 5.19
N GLY A 18 13.03 -8.75 6.07
CA GLY A 18 11.97 -9.74 5.90
C GLY A 18 10.64 -9.08 5.57
N TYR A 19 9.74 -9.85 5.00
CA TYR A 19 8.40 -9.42 4.63
C TYR A 19 7.38 -10.34 5.29
N ALA A 20 6.31 -9.77 5.81
CA ALA A 20 5.25 -10.51 6.46
C ALA A 20 3.88 -9.86 6.16
N PRO A 21 2.78 -10.63 6.20
CA PRO A 21 1.44 -10.07 6.16
C PRO A 21 1.21 -9.10 7.33
N VAL A 22 0.34 -8.12 7.13
CA VAL A 22 -0.06 -7.25 8.24
C VAL A 22 -0.74 -8.05 9.35
N PRO A 23 -0.57 -7.66 10.63
CA PRO A 23 -1.29 -8.28 11.74
C PRO A 23 -2.80 -8.30 11.48
N GLY A 24 -3.46 -9.42 11.79
CA GLY A 24 -4.88 -9.61 11.52
C GLY A 24 -5.22 -10.00 10.08
N GLN A 25 -4.26 -10.00 9.16
CA GLN A 25 -4.40 -10.42 7.76
C GLN A 25 -5.48 -9.66 6.96
N LEU A 26 -5.80 -8.44 7.37
CA LEU A 26 -6.74 -7.53 6.72
C LEU A 26 -6.01 -6.25 6.27
N PRO A 27 -5.20 -6.31 5.22
CA PRO A 27 -4.51 -5.13 4.70
C PRO A 27 -5.52 -4.14 4.11
N GLN A 28 -5.16 -2.87 4.12
CA GLN A 28 -5.91 -1.88 3.37
C GLN A 28 -5.61 -2.07 1.86
N LEU A 29 -6.66 -2.25 1.07
CA LEU A 29 -6.56 -2.23 -0.39
C LEU A 29 -6.50 -0.77 -0.85
N GLY A 30 -5.30 -0.26 -0.95
CA GLY A 30 -5.02 1.05 -1.52
C GLY A 30 -4.83 0.97 -3.03
N GLY A 31 -4.39 2.08 -3.60
CA GLY A 31 -4.04 2.21 -5.00
C GLY A 31 -4.61 3.49 -5.62
N GLY A 32 -4.22 3.72 -6.86
CA GLY A 32 -4.75 4.80 -7.68
C GLY A 32 -5.63 4.25 -8.79
N SER A 33 -6.52 5.08 -9.29
CA SER A 33 -7.28 4.82 -10.51
C SER A 33 -6.90 5.83 -11.56
N ILE A 34 -6.77 5.36 -12.79
CA ILE A 34 -6.64 6.22 -13.96
C ILE A 34 -7.94 6.16 -14.75
N GLY A 35 -8.45 7.29 -15.14
CA GLY A 35 -9.74 7.37 -15.83
C GLY A 35 -9.72 8.34 -17.00
N MET A 36 -10.61 8.11 -17.94
CA MET A 36 -10.83 9.01 -19.06
C MET A 36 -11.98 9.97 -18.77
N SER A 37 -11.73 11.27 -18.92
CA SER A 37 -12.81 12.25 -18.83
C SER A 37 -13.90 11.98 -19.87
N ARG A 38 -15.16 11.98 -19.45
CA ARG A 38 -16.31 11.83 -20.38
C ARG A 38 -16.37 12.92 -21.45
N TYR A 39 -15.76 14.07 -21.18
CA TYR A 39 -15.70 15.21 -22.10
C TYR A 39 -14.47 15.18 -23.02
N SER A 40 -13.60 14.20 -22.89
CA SER A 40 -12.42 14.08 -23.75
C SER A 40 -12.83 13.93 -25.21
N LYS A 41 -12.23 14.73 -26.07
CA LYS A 41 -12.33 14.63 -27.53
C LYS A 41 -11.34 13.63 -28.13
N LYS A 42 -10.46 13.03 -27.30
CA LYS A 42 -9.41 12.11 -27.73
C LYS A 42 -9.61 10.71 -27.17
N LYS A 43 -10.87 10.25 -27.07
CA LYS A 43 -11.21 8.98 -26.42
C LYS A 43 -10.44 7.79 -27.00
N LYS A 44 -10.37 7.70 -28.33
CA LYS A 44 -9.66 6.61 -29.01
C LYS A 44 -8.17 6.56 -28.67
N GLN A 45 -7.51 7.71 -28.55
CA GLN A 45 -6.09 7.79 -28.16
C GLN A 45 -5.91 7.40 -26.69
N VAL A 46 -6.86 7.75 -25.82
CA VAL A 46 -6.81 7.35 -24.40
C VAL A 46 -7.02 5.85 -24.25
N GLU A 47 -7.92 5.24 -25.02
CA GLU A 47 -8.08 3.79 -25.06
C GLU A 47 -6.80 3.08 -25.51
N GLN A 48 -6.18 3.57 -26.58
CA GLN A 48 -4.88 3.05 -27.04
C GLN A 48 -3.79 3.17 -25.97
N PHE A 49 -3.76 4.29 -25.26
CA PHE A 49 -2.85 4.47 -24.14
C PHE A 49 -3.10 3.46 -23.00
N PHE A 50 -4.37 3.19 -22.65
CA PHE A 50 -4.68 2.20 -21.64
C PHE A 50 -4.28 0.79 -22.08
N HIS A 51 -4.55 0.40 -23.34
CA HIS A 51 -4.10 -0.89 -23.87
C HIS A 51 -2.58 -1.04 -23.80
N TRP A 52 -1.84 0.01 -24.13
CA TRP A 52 -0.39 0.04 -24.02
C TRP A 52 0.05 -0.06 -22.55
N LEU A 53 -0.50 0.77 -21.66
CA LEU A 53 -0.12 0.83 -20.24
C LEU A 53 -0.35 -0.51 -19.52
N TYR A 54 -1.43 -1.20 -19.85
CA TYR A 54 -1.81 -2.48 -19.25
C TYR A 54 -1.36 -3.69 -20.04
N SER A 55 -0.51 -3.53 -21.06
CA SER A 55 0.12 -4.67 -21.71
C SER A 55 1.09 -5.37 -20.77
N ASP A 56 1.28 -6.66 -20.96
CA ASP A 56 2.16 -7.49 -20.12
C ASP A 56 3.58 -6.94 -20.06
N GLU A 57 4.09 -6.50 -21.21
CA GLU A 57 5.44 -5.94 -21.33
C GLU A 57 5.60 -4.66 -20.50
N ILE A 58 4.70 -3.69 -20.68
CA ILE A 58 4.79 -2.40 -19.98
C ILE A 58 4.50 -2.57 -18.49
N SER A 59 3.55 -3.42 -18.13
CA SER A 59 3.26 -3.76 -16.73
C SER A 59 4.47 -4.37 -16.02
N ARG A 60 5.20 -5.25 -16.69
CA ARG A 60 6.46 -5.82 -16.17
C ARG A 60 7.53 -4.75 -16.00
N HIS A 61 7.77 -3.94 -17.02
CA HIS A 61 8.77 -2.86 -16.95
C HIS A 61 8.45 -1.88 -15.84
N LEU A 62 7.18 -1.50 -15.68
CA LEU A 62 6.75 -0.60 -14.61
C LEU A 62 7.12 -1.15 -13.22
N VAL A 63 6.87 -2.45 -13.00
CA VAL A 63 7.18 -3.07 -11.70
C VAL A 63 8.68 -3.24 -11.51
N LEU A 64 9.44 -3.63 -12.53
CA LEU A 64 10.90 -3.74 -12.45
C LEU A 64 11.58 -2.39 -12.15
N LEU A 65 10.94 -1.28 -12.52
CA LEU A 65 11.36 0.07 -12.15
C LEU A 65 10.84 0.54 -10.78
N GLY A 66 10.21 -0.36 -10.01
CA GLY A 66 9.72 -0.07 -8.66
C GLY A 66 8.32 0.56 -8.61
N GLY A 67 7.59 0.58 -9.73
CA GLY A 67 6.18 0.97 -9.77
C GLY A 67 5.24 -0.17 -9.38
N ASN A 68 3.95 0.11 -9.38
CA ASN A 68 2.90 -0.88 -9.19
C ASN A 68 2.13 -1.10 -10.49
N SER A 69 1.73 -2.33 -10.75
CA SER A 69 0.87 -2.68 -11.89
C SER A 69 -0.45 -3.26 -11.41
N ALA A 70 -1.52 -2.98 -12.13
CA ALA A 70 -2.82 -3.61 -11.95
C ALA A 70 -2.90 -5.00 -12.61
N TRP A 71 -1.89 -5.41 -13.36
CA TRP A 71 -1.84 -6.71 -14.02
C TRP A 71 -1.54 -7.83 -13.01
N SER A 72 -2.49 -8.74 -12.82
CA SER A 72 -2.38 -9.83 -11.85
C SER A 72 -1.27 -10.84 -12.19
N GLY A 73 -0.94 -11.00 -13.47
CA GLY A 73 0.13 -11.89 -13.94
C GLY A 73 1.51 -11.54 -13.39
N ILE A 74 1.71 -10.30 -12.91
CA ILE A 74 2.98 -9.87 -12.36
C ILE A 74 3.39 -10.68 -11.12
N CYS A 75 2.41 -11.12 -10.33
CA CYS A 75 2.66 -11.92 -9.14
C CYS A 75 3.15 -13.35 -9.45
N HIS A 76 3.11 -13.76 -10.71
CA HIS A 76 3.61 -15.06 -11.19
C HIS A 76 4.86 -14.94 -12.05
N ASP A 77 5.34 -13.71 -12.30
CA ASP A 77 6.55 -13.47 -13.06
C ASP A 77 7.80 -13.76 -12.21
N GLN A 78 8.57 -14.78 -12.59
CA GLN A 78 9.72 -15.22 -11.80
C GLN A 78 10.80 -14.15 -11.65
N ASN A 79 10.98 -13.29 -12.65
CA ASN A 79 11.96 -12.21 -12.56
C ASN A 79 11.54 -11.17 -11.54
N VAL A 80 10.24 -10.86 -11.50
CA VAL A 80 9.68 -9.96 -10.49
C VAL A 80 9.76 -10.58 -9.10
N LEU A 81 9.41 -11.85 -8.94
CA LEU A 81 9.47 -12.54 -7.64
C LEU A 81 10.90 -12.65 -7.10
N ASN A 82 11.88 -12.84 -7.96
CA ASN A 82 13.29 -12.88 -7.56
C ASN A 82 13.79 -11.50 -7.10
N LEU A 83 13.33 -10.43 -7.76
CA LEU A 83 13.75 -9.06 -7.44
C LEU A 83 12.94 -8.49 -6.25
N TYR A 84 11.68 -8.86 -6.17
CA TYR A 84 10.72 -8.33 -5.20
C TYR A 84 9.97 -9.47 -4.47
N PRO A 85 10.61 -10.14 -3.50
CA PRO A 85 10.06 -11.33 -2.83
C PRO A 85 8.70 -11.10 -2.13
N TRP A 86 8.37 -9.85 -1.76
CA TRP A 86 7.08 -9.54 -1.13
C TRP A 86 5.86 -9.81 -2.02
N PHE A 87 6.03 -9.90 -3.35
CA PHE A 87 4.94 -10.29 -4.23
C PHE A 87 4.44 -11.73 -3.96
N ASN A 88 5.24 -12.59 -3.33
CA ASN A 88 4.79 -13.91 -2.90
C ASN A 88 3.67 -13.82 -1.85
N LEU A 89 3.68 -12.80 -0.99
CA LEU A 89 2.62 -12.59 -0.01
C LEU A 89 1.26 -12.29 -0.66
N LEU A 90 1.27 -11.64 -1.83
CA LEU A 90 0.06 -11.37 -2.60
C LEU A 90 -0.48 -12.65 -3.26
N ASN A 91 0.39 -13.58 -3.67
CA ASN A 91 0.00 -14.86 -4.23
C ASN A 91 -0.65 -15.78 -3.21
N GLU A 92 -0.08 -15.86 -2.00
CA GLU A 92 -0.53 -16.78 -0.95
C GLU A 92 -1.92 -16.41 -0.39
N LYS A 93 -2.21 -15.13 -0.29
CA LYS A 93 -3.43 -14.63 0.37
C LYS A 93 -4.46 -14.06 -0.60
N GLY A 94 -4.10 -13.93 -1.88
CA GLY A 94 -4.86 -13.15 -2.83
C GLY A 94 -4.82 -11.66 -2.51
N MET A 95 -5.41 -10.85 -3.38
CA MET A 95 -5.56 -9.40 -3.16
C MET A 95 -6.84 -9.12 -2.34
N THR A 96 -6.92 -9.70 -1.16
CA THR A 96 -8.02 -9.46 -0.22
C THR A 96 -7.65 -8.37 0.76
N GLY A 97 -8.60 -7.55 1.15
CA GLY A 97 -8.37 -6.48 2.11
C GLY A 97 -9.58 -5.56 2.24
N ILE A 98 -9.42 -4.51 3.02
CA ILE A 98 -10.48 -3.54 3.29
C ILE A 98 -10.28 -2.32 2.39
N ARG A 99 -11.32 -1.92 1.67
CA ARG A 99 -11.31 -0.72 0.81
C ARG A 99 -11.96 0.49 1.45
N GLU A 100 -12.78 0.29 2.46
CA GLU A 100 -13.65 1.33 2.99
C GLU A 100 -13.21 1.76 4.39
N SER A 101 -13.34 3.06 4.64
CA SER A 101 -13.13 3.67 5.94
C SER A 101 -14.45 3.65 6.73
N GLN A 102 -14.88 2.46 7.15
CA GLN A 102 -16.09 2.31 7.95
C GLN A 102 -15.74 1.72 9.30
N GLY A 103 -16.43 2.19 10.33
CA GLY A 103 -16.40 1.56 11.64
C GLY A 103 -17.04 0.18 11.62
N SER A 104 -16.89 -0.57 12.71
CA SER A 104 -17.39 -1.94 12.85
C SER A 104 -18.90 -2.09 12.67
N LYS A 105 -19.65 -1.00 12.83
CA LYS A 105 -21.12 -0.92 12.65
C LYS A 105 -21.52 -0.27 11.33
N GLY A 106 -20.57 -0.03 10.42
CA GLY A 106 -20.82 0.63 9.15
C GLY A 106 -20.88 2.15 9.20
N GLU A 107 -20.61 2.75 10.36
CA GLU A 107 -20.50 4.20 10.49
C GLU A 107 -19.30 4.76 9.76
N SER A 108 -19.45 5.93 9.16
CA SER A 108 -18.35 6.66 8.56
C SER A 108 -17.43 7.22 9.63
N PHE A 109 -16.11 7.07 9.49
CA PHE A 109 -15.15 7.72 10.36
C PHE A 109 -14.07 8.45 9.55
N ASN A 110 -13.41 9.42 10.18
CA ASN A 110 -12.37 10.20 9.52
C ASN A 110 -11.04 9.44 9.48
N LEU A 111 -10.84 8.62 8.43
CA LEU A 111 -9.60 7.85 8.23
C LEU A 111 -8.36 8.73 8.23
N ARG A 112 -8.42 9.90 7.59
CA ARG A 112 -7.27 10.80 7.51
C ARG A 112 -6.83 11.30 8.88
N GLN A 113 -7.78 11.61 9.74
CA GLN A 113 -7.49 11.99 11.12
C GLN A 113 -6.90 10.81 11.91
N ALA A 114 -7.44 9.61 11.72
CA ALA A 114 -6.87 8.40 12.33
C ALA A 114 -5.42 8.15 11.91
N GLU A 115 -5.09 8.27 10.63
CA GLU A 115 -3.72 8.15 10.13
C GLU A 115 -2.76 9.16 10.79
N ILE A 116 -3.19 10.41 10.96
CA ILE A 116 -2.39 11.44 11.63
C ILE A 116 -2.15 11.08 13.10
N ILE A 117 -3.18 10.64 13.81
CA ILE A 117 -3.09 10.25 15.23
C ILE A 117 -2.13 9.06 15.40
N ILE A 118 -2.27 8.04 14.56
CA ILE A 118 -1.39 6.86 14.57
C ILE A 118 0.05 7.29 14.31
N GLY A 119 0.28 8.11 13.29
CA GLY A 119 1.60 8.62 12.95
C GLY A 119 2.26 9.39 14.10
N GLN A 120 1.50 10.21 14.80
CA GLN A 120 1.98 10.95 15.98
C GLN A 120 2.37 10.01 17.13
N GLY A 121 1.52 9.03 17.43
CA GLY A 121 1.80 8.05 18.50
C GLY A 121 3.04 7.21 18.20
N VAL A 122 3.16 6.71 16.97
CA VAL A 122 4.35 5.95 16.53
C VAL A 122 5.61 6.81 16.60
N THR A 123 5.55 8.05 16.11
CA THR A 123 6.69 8.99 16.15
C THR A 123 7.13 9.28 17.58
N ASN A 124 6.18 9.48 18.50
CA ASN A 124 6.48 9.71 19.91
C ASN A 124 7.15 8.50 20.55
N ALA A 125 6.71 7.28 20.21
CA ALA A 125 7.36 6.05 20.71
C ALA A 125 8.78 5.89 20.16
N ILE A 126 9.00 6.12 18.89
CA ILE A 126 10.33 6.04 18.26
C ILE A 126 11.30 7.06 18.88
N ASN A 127 10.82 8.25 19.19
CA ASN A 127 11.63 9.31 19.80
C ASN A 127 11.79 9.17 21.33
N GLY A 128 11.25 8.12 21.94
CA GLY A 128 11.34 7.86 23.37
C GLY A 128 10.52 8.83 24.24
N ILE A 129 9.58 9.57 23.67
CA ILE A 129 8.67 10.48 24.39
C ILE A 129 7.61 9.67 25.16
N MET A 130 7.21 8.53 24.62
CA MET A 130 6.27 7.58 25.20
C MET A 130 6.84 6.17 25.06
N ASP A 131 6.54 5.28 25.99
CA ASP A 131 6.71 3.85 25.76
C ASP A 131 5.62 3.31 24.82
N VAL A 132 5.76 2.05 24.36
CA VAL A 132 4.83 1.44 23.41
C VAL A 132 3.40 1.37 23.97
N THR A 133 3.26 1.04 25.26
CA THR A 133 1.95 0.94 25.92
C THR A 133 1.27 2.30 25.97
N GLN A 134 1.99 3.33 26.42
CA GLN A 134 1.51 4.70 26.43
C GLN A 134 1.13 5.20 25.03
N ALA A 135 1.90 4.87 24.00
CA ALA A 135 1.60 5.25 22.63
C ALA A 135 0.29 4.59 22.13
N VAL A 136 0.10 3.32 22.43
CA VAL A 136 -1.15 2.60 22.07
C VAL A 136 -2.36 3.20 22.80
N GLU A 137 -2.26 3.50 24.09
CA GLU A 137 -3.31 4.14 24.87
C GLU A 137 -3.65 5.54 24.30
N TYR A 138 -2.63 6.34 24.03
CA TYR A 138 -2.77 7.65 23.41
C TYR A 138 -3.51 7.58 22.06
N ILE A 139 -3.08 6.66 21.16
CA ILE A 139 -3.71 6.47 19.85
C ILE A 139 -5.18 6.09 20.03
N ASN A 140 -5.47 5.07 20.85
CA ASN A 140 -6.81 4.58 21.05
C ASN A 140 -7.76 5.64 21.64
N ALA A 141 -7.30 6.39 22.64
CA ALA A 141 -8.09 7.46 23.24
C ALA A 141 -8.43 8.56 22.23
N ARG A 142 -7.45 8.98 21.44
CA ARG A 142 -7.66 10.04 20.45
C ARG A 142 -8.52 9.59 19.27
N ILE A 143 -8.34 8.37 18.78
CA ILE A 143 -9.18 7.85 17.68
C ILE A 143 -10.64 7.86 18.13
N ARG A 144 -10.97 7.33 19.32
CA ARG A 144 -12.34 7.32 19.83
C ARG A 144 -12.95 8.73 19.93
N ASN A 145 -12.16 9.70 20.35
CA ASN A 145 -12.65 11.05 20.58
C ASN A 145 -12.73 11.92 19.32
N GLU A 146 -11.87 11.70 18.35
CA GLU A 146 -11.65 12.63 17.24
C GLU A 146 -12.10 12.12 15.87
N THR A 147 -12.36 10.81 15.73
CA THR A 147 -12.72 10.24 14.44
C THR A 147 -14.16 9.77 14.34
N GLY A 148 -14.91 9.75 15.43
CA GLY A 148 -16.29 9.26 15.51
C GLY A 148 -16.39 7.73 15.57
N ALA A 149 -15.29 7.02 15.88
CA ALA A 149 -15.23 5.57 15.97
C ALA A 149 -15.63 5.05 17.37
#